data_4d311d0c25b942ac24912c01488ea8b1
#
_entry.id   4d311d0c25b942ac24912c01488ea8b1
#
_cell.length_a   1.000
_cell.length_b   1.000
_cell.length_c   1.000
_cell.angle_alpha   90.00
_cell.angle_beta   90.00
_cell.angle_gamma   90.00
#
_symmetry.space_group_name_H-M   'P 1'
#
loop_
_entity.id
_entity.type
_entity.pdbx_description
1 polymer ?
#
loop_
_entity_poly.entity_id
_entity_poly.type
_entity_poly.pdbx_seq_one_letter_code
_entity_poly.pdbx_strand_id
1 'polypeptide(L)'
;MHIAIAGGHSAYARGASGYLDEYDCDRAFVARLVEAFDNQGWYVTECSNDADGVKEELYEECRAANASGADLFIAVHFNAGGGTGTEVWHYPYSSAETYARDVSRELASSLGLPNRGAKSTTGLYVINHTDMPAILIEVCFVDTEADAAAWLATPWNDLVGAVVRGLGGDYGNKEEDMLTEHQDKLLATIYEQVTGTYDPTNRGVELNDHDHIKWIGKAVADNAAAIQAVDAKLDKLIEKLGSYSANC
;
A
#
# COMPACT_ATOMS: atom_id res chain seq x y z
N MET A 1 -9.71 -11.26 -12.41
CA MET A 1 -10.33 -11.05 -11.10
C MET A 1 -10.80 -9.62 -11.01
N HIS A 2 -11.95 -9.36 -10.41
CA HIS A 2 -12.43 -8.03 -10.10
C HIS A 2 -12.43 -7.85 -8.59
N ILE A 3 -11.72 -6.86 -8.07
CA ILE A 3 -11.57 -6.58 -6.64
C ILE A 3 -12.29 -5.29 -6.30
N ALA A 4 -13.16 -5.32 -5.30
CA ALA A 4 -13.61 -4.14 -4.59
C ALA A 4 -12.70 -3.94 -3.38
N ILE A 5 -12.16 -2.73 -3.19
CA ILE A 5 -11.21 -2.44 -2.10
C ILE A 5 -11.57 -1.15 -1.39
N ALA A 6 -11.41 -1.13 -0.07
CA ALA A 6 -11.53 0.09 0.71
C ALA A 6 -10.44 0.16 1.80
N GLY A 7 -9.97 1.35 2.09
CA GLY A 7 -9.28 1.66 3.33
C GLY A 7 -10.31 1.99 4.39
N GLY A 8 -10.18 1.42 5.56
CA GLY A 8 -11.08 1.67 6.66
C GLY A 8 -11.12 3.13 7.10
N HIS A 9 -12.13 3.43 7.90
CA HIS A 9 -12.27 4.74 8.50
C HIS A 9 -12.54 5.89 7.52
N SER A 10 -12.77 7.07 8.05
CA SER A 10 -13.00 8.30 7.28
C SER A 10 -12.21 9.46 7.88
N ALA A 11 -12.09 10.57 7.13
CA ALA A 11 -11.43 11.77 7.62
C ALA A 11 -12.06 12.31 8.94
N TYR A 12 -13.34 11.97 9.22
CA TYR A 12 -14.08 12.36 10.42
C TYR A 12 -13.97 11.34 11.56
N ALA A 13 -13.65 10.08 11.25
CA ALA A 13 -13.50 8.99 12.21
C ALA A 13 -12.27 8.16 11.84
N ARG A 14 -11.10 8.69 12.19
CA ARG A 14 -9.79 8.24 11.67
C ARG A 14 -9.28 6.90 12.22
N GLY A 15 -10.07 6.20 13.05
CA GLY A 15 -9.62 4.94 13.65
C GLY A 15 -8.62 5.14 14.79
N ALA A 16 -7.71 4.19 14.92
CA ALA A 16 -6.69 4.20 15.95
C ALA A 16 -5.49 5.07 15.55
N SER A 17 -4.80 5.62 16.55
CA SER A 17 -3.55 6.34 16.34
C SER A 17 -2.56 6.05 17.47
N GLY A 18 -1.26 6.06 17.14
CA GLY A 18 -0.17 5.81 18.06
C GLY A 18 1.14 6.28 17.44
N TYR A 19 2.02 5.36 17.09
CA TYR A 19 3.20 5.62 16.26
C TYR A 19 2.82 5.84 14.80
N LEU A 20 1.66 5.31 14.37
CA LEU A 20 1.05 5.51 13.06
C LEU A 20 -0.37 6.06 13.26
N ASP A 21 -0.93 6.65 12.21
CA ASP A 21 -2.34 7.00 12.10
C ASP A 21 -2.99 6.01 11.12
N GLU A 22 -4.01 5.30 11.57
CA GLU A 22 -4.65 4.22 10.82
C GLU A 22 -5.22 4.72 9.50
N TYR A 23 -6.01 5.79 9.50
CA TYR A 23 -6.60 6.35 8.28
C TYR A 23 -5.56 6.71 7.22
N ASP A 24 -4.45 7.38 7.61
CA ASP A 24 -3.41 7.76 6.66
C ASP A 24 -2.71 6.52 6.09
N CYS A 25 -2.45 5.50 6.92
CA CYS A 25 -1.85 4.24 6.48
C CYS A 25 -2.78 3.45 5.56
N ASP A 26 -4.08 3.35 5.90
CA ASP A 26 -5.08 2.67 5.08
C ASP A 26 -5.15 3.27 3.68
N ARG A 27 -5.29 4.59 3.58
CA ARG A 27 -5.37 5.30 2.30
C ARG A 27 -4.10 5.16 1.47
N ALA A 28 -2.93 5.27 2.11
CA ALA A 28 -1.65 5.11 1.43
C ALA A 28 -1.49 3.68 0.88
N PHE A 29 -1.88 2.67 1.65
CA PHE A 29 -1.74 1.29 1.22
C PHE A 29 -2.74 0.92 0.14
N VAL A 30 -4.01 1.34 0.27
CA VAL A 30 -5.04 1.11 -0.78
C VAL A 30 -4.61 1.71 -2.11
N ALA A 31 -4.11 2.94 -2.13
CA ALA A 31 -3.66 3.58 -3.37
C ALA A 31 -2.58 2.74 -4.08
N ARG A 32 -1.63 2.16 -3.33
CA ARG A 32 -0.58 1.29 -3.88
C ARG A 32 -1.10 -0.08 -4.32
N LEU A 33 -2.08 -0.64 -3.58
CA LEU A 33 -2.71 -1.91 -3.95
C LEU A 33 -3.53 -1.77 -5.23
N VAL A 34 -4.26 -0.67 -5.42
CA VAL A 34 -5.01 -0.39 -6.66
C VAL A 34 -4.06 -0.42 -7.85
N GLU A 35 -2.95 0.31 -7.79
CA GLU A 35 -1.92 0.32 -8.84
C GLU A 35 -1.34 -1.07 -9.09
N ALA A 36 -1.03 -1.82 -8.03
CA ALA A 36 -0.49 -3.17 -8.15
C ALA A 36 -1.48 -4.14 -8.77
N PHE A 37 -2.77 -4.06 -8.44
CA PHE A 37 -3.81 -4.90 -9.01
C PHE A 37 -4.06 -4.56 -10.48
N ASP A 38 -4.07 -3.29 -10.86
CA ASP A 38 -4.15 -2.87 -12.26
C ASP A 38 -2.99 -3.43 -13.09
N ASN A 39 -1.77 -3.43 -12.53
CA ASN A 39 -0.58 -4.02 -13.15
C ASN A 39 -0.67 -5.55 -13.31
N GLN A 40 -1.49 -6.24 -12.50
CA GLN A 40 -1.84 -7.64 -12.69
C GLN A 40 -2.90 -7.86 -13.78
N GLY A 41 -3.48 -6.79 -14.34
CA GLY A 41 -4.62 -6.85 -15.25
C GLY A 41 -5.93 -7.21 -14.53
N TRP A 42 -6.01 -6.95 -13.23
CA TRP A 42 -7.24 -7.12 -12.47
C TRP A 42 -8.08 -5.84 -12.54
N TYR A 43 -9.40 -5.98 -12.49
CA TYR A 43 -10.28 -4.82 -12.35
C TYR A 43 -10.37 -4.42 -10.90
N VAL A 44 -10.38 -3.10 -10.64
CA VAL A 44 -10.48 -2.57 -9.29
C VAL A 44 -11.63 -1.56 -9.19
N THR A 45 -12.43 -1.72 -8.15
CA THR A 45 -13.40 -0.70 -7.71
C THR A 45 -12.98 -0.22 -6.33
N GLU A 46 -12.50 1.01 -6.23
CA GLU A 46 -12.21 1.61 -4.93
C GLU A 46 -13.51 2.09 -4.28
N CYS A 47 -13.73 1.65 -3.04
CA CYS A 47 -14.93 1.88 -2.25
C CYS A 47 -14.69 2.75 -1.02
N SER A 48 -13.45 3.21 -0.79
CA SER A 48 -13.14 4.13 0.30
C SER A 48 -13.96 5.40 0.20
N ASN A 49 -14.42 5.90 1.34
CA ASN A 49 -15.20 7.13 1.36
C ASN A 49 -14.93 7.93 2.64
N ASP A 50 -15.36 9.19 2.66
CA ASP A 50 -15.24 10.08 3.81
C ASP A 50 -16.64 10.52 4.30
N ALA A 51 -17.56 9.59 4.43
CA ALA A 51 -18.87 9.88 5.00
C ALA A 51 -18.73 10.34 6.45
N ASP A 52 -19.59 11.30 6.85
CA ASP A 52 -19.61 11.84 8.21
C ASP A 52 -20.40 10.90 9.13
N GLY A 53 -19.67 9.93 9.68
CA GLY A 53 -20.20 8.95 10.62
C GLY A 53 -19.81 7.52 10.27
N VAL A 54 -19.41 6.75 11.29
CA VAL A 54 -18.94 5.37 11.14
C VAL A 54 -19.97 4.46 10.46
N LYS A 55 -21.28 4.66 10.77
CA LYS A 55 -22.33 3.82 10.17
C LYS A 55 -22.54 4.13 8.69
N GLU A 56 -22.53 5.40 8.35
CA GLU A 56 -22.67 5.90 6.99
C GLU A 56 -21.48 5.46 6.15
N GLU A 57 -20.29 5.56 6.68
CA GLU A 57 -19.04 5.13 6.01
C GLU A 57 -19.11 3.63 5.70
N LEU A 58 -19.35 2.76 6.69
CA LEU A 58 -19.47 1.32 6.50
C LEU A 58 -20.59 0.92 5.53
N TYR A 59 -21.74 1.64 5.57
CA TYR A 59 -22.85 1.40 4.67
C TYR A 59 -22.48 1.73 3.22
N GLU A 60 -21.91 2.91 2.98
CA GLU A 60 -21.53 3.35 1.64
C GLU A 60 -20.43 2.46 1.03
N GLU A 61 -19.49 2.01 1.84
CA GLU A 61 -18.46 1.07 1.46
C GLU A 61 -19.05 -0.25 0.96
N CYS A 62 -19.91 -0.90 1.76
CA CYS A 62 -20.59 -2.11 1.35
C CYS A 62 -21.50 -1.89 0.14
N ARG A 63 -22.21 -0.75 0.07
CA ARG A 63 -23.08 -0.41 -1.06
C ARG A 63 -22.29 -0.28 -2.36
N ALA A 64 -21.13 0.38 -2.33
CA ALA A 64 -20.26 0.52 -3.49
C ALA A 64 -19.70 -0.84 -3.92
N ALA A 65 -19.22 -1.65 -2.96
CA ALA A 65 -18.71 -2.98 -3.22
C ALA A 65 -19.77 -3.89 -3.86
N ASN A 66 -20.99 -3.95 -3.30
CA ASN A 66 -22.08 -4.77 -3.83
C ASN A 66 -22.54 -4.30 -5.21
N ALA A 67 -22.55 -2.98 -5.47
CA ALA A 67 -22.89 -2.43 -6.78
C ALA A 67 -21.84 -2.72 -7.86
N SER A 68 -20.59 -2.99 -7.48
CA SER A 68 -19.49 -3.26 -8.41
C SER A 68 -19.59 -4.63 -9.07
N GLY A 69 -20.19 -5.60 -8.40
CA GLY A 69 -20.18 -7.01 -8.82
C GLY A 69 -18.80 -7.66 -8.79
N ALA A 70 -17.92 -7.21 -7.88
CA ALA A 70 -16.58 -7.75 -7.71
C ALA A 70 -16.59 -9.22 -7.24
N ASP A 71 -15.49 -9.92 -7.53
CA ASP A 71 -15.26 -11.31 -7.13
C ASP A 71 -14.83 -11.42 -5.66
N LEU A 72 -14.18 -10.38 -5.13
CA LEU A 72 -13.64 -10.30 -3.77
C LEU A 72 -13.72 -8.85 -3.27
N PHE A 73 -14.10 -8.68 -2.00
CA PHE A 73 -13.97 -7.41 -1.28
C PHE A 73 -12.78 -7.47 -0.31
N ILE A 74 -12.02 -6.39 -0.25
CA ILE A 74 -10.87 -6.22 0.64
C ILE A 74 -11.02 -4.93 1.42
N ALA A 75 -11.14 -5.02 2.73
CA ALA A 75 -10.98 -3.88 3.64
C ALA A 75 -9.56 -3.86 4.19
N VAL A 76 -8.92 -2.70 4.19
CA VAL A 76 -7.57 -2.49 4.74
C VAL A 76 -7.69 -1.70 6.02
N HIS A 77 -7.11 -2.22 7.09
CA HIS A 77 -7.08 -1.65 8.42
C HIS A 77 -5.72 -1.86 9.08
N PHE A 78 -5.51 -1.16 10.18
CA PHE A 78 -4.39 -1.36 11.09
C PHE A 78 -4.90 -1.56 12.52
N ASN A 79 -4.32 -2.52 13.21
CA ASN A 79 -4.74 -2.94 14.53
C ASN A 79 -4.28 -1.98 15.64
N ALA A 80 -4.90 -2.08 16.82
CA ALA A 80 -4.49 -1.39 18.04
C ALA A 80 -4.77 -2.27 19.28
N GLY A 81 -4.16 -1.91 20.40
CA GLY A 81 -4.33 -2.60 21.69
C GLY A 81 -3.05 -3.24 22.21
N GLY A 82 -1.87 -2.77 21.77
CA GLY A 82 -0.56 -3.20 22.28
C GLY A 82 -0.16 -4.60 21.85
N GLY A 83 -0.75 -5.12 20.78
CA GLY A 83 -0.35 -6.40 20.18
C GLY A 83 0.80 -6.25 19.20
N THR A 84 1.12 -7.30 18.45
CA THR A 84 2.11 -7.29 17.36
C THR A 84 1.73 -8.29 16.28
N GLY A 85 2.02 -7.95 15.03
CA GLY A 85 1.86 -8.84 13.88
C GLY A 85 0.62 -8.61 13.04
N THR A 86 0.51 -9.40 11.97
CA THR A 86 -0.52 -9.30 10.93
C THR A 86 -1.60 -10.35 11.13
N GLU A 87 -2.85 -9.97 10.96
CA GLU A 87 -4.00 -10.90 10.92
C GLU A 87 -4.97 -10.50 9.81
N VAL A 88 -5.73 -11.48 9.33
CA VAL A 88 -6.76 -11.21 8.31
C VAL A 88 -8.07 -11.89 8.70
N TRP A 89 -9.14 -11.12 8.72
CA TRP A 89 -10.47 -11.57 9.09
C TRP A 89 -11.28 -11.95 7.86
N HIS A 90 -12.16 -12.95 8.03
CA HIS A 90 -13.12 -13.39 7.01
C HIS A 90 -14.44 -13.87 7.65
N TYR A 91 -15.48 -14.06 6.85
CA TYR A 91 -16.73 -14.66 7.32
C TYR A 91 -16.54 -16.16 7.54
N PRO A 92 -17.12 -16.76 8.60
CA PRO A 92 -17.03 -18.21 8.84
C PRO A 92 -17.51 -19.03 7.64
N TYR A 93 -16.76 -20.06 7.29
CA TYR A 93 -17.04 -20.96 6.16
C TYR A 93 -17.08 -20.28 4.79
N SER A 94 -16.54 -19.09 4.65
CA SER A 94 -16.40 -18.39 3.38
C SER A 94 -15.23 -18.94 2.56
N SER A 95 -15.36 -18.89 1.23
CA SER A 95 -14.24 -19.14 0.32
C SER A 95 -13.09 -18.14 0.49
N ALA A 96 -13.32 -17.01 1.16
CA ALA A 96 -12.31 -16.01 1.50
C ALA A 96 -11.28 -16.50 2.53
N GLU A 97 -11.51 -17.61 3.26
CA GLU A 97 -10.57 -18.16 4.24
C GLU A 97 -9.19 -18.44 3.64
N THR A 98 -9.14 -18.94 2.41
CA THR A 98 -7.87 -19.20 1.71
C THR A 98 -7.12 -17.91 1.47
N TYR A 99 -7.78 -16.87 0.94
CA TYR A 99 -7.18 -15.55 0.75
C TYR A 99 -6.71 -14.95 2.09
N ALA A 100 -7.54 -15.00 3.12
CA ALA A 100 -7.19 -14.48 4.44
C ALA A 100 -5.93 -15.13 5.01
N ARG A 101 -5.81 -16.46 4.92
CA ARG A 101 -4.66 -17.22 5.38
C ARG A 101 -3.40 -16.85 4.59
N ASP A 102 -3.49 -16.81 3.27
CA ASP A 102 -2.34 -16.64 2.41
C ASP A 102 -1.86 -15.18 2.44
N VAL A 103 -2.76 -14.19 2.43
CA VAL A 103 -2.43 -12.77 2.61
C VAL A 103 -1.80 -12.52 3.98
N SER A 104 -2.36 -13.07 5.07
CA SER A 104 -1.77 -12.93 6.41
C SER A 104 -0.35 -13.47 6.47
N ARG A 105 -0.09 -14.62 5.84
CA ARG A 105 1.25 -15.23 5.79
C ARG A 105 2.24 -14.37 5.02
N GLU A 106 1.87 -13.94 3.84
CA GLU A 106 2.75 -13.17 2.95
C GLU A 106 3.09 -11.79 3.56
N LEU A 107 2.08 -11.05 4.06
CA LEU A 107 2.30 -9.75 4.70
C LEU A 107 3.15 -9.87 5.97
N ALA A 108 2.84 -10.80 6.84
CA ALA A 108 3.64 -11.03 8.05
C ALA A 108 5.10 -11.35 7.71
N SER A 109 5.33 -12.14 6.66
CA SER A 109 6.66 -12.47 6.18
C SER A 109 7.40 -11.25 5.64
N SER A 110 6.73 -10.42 4.83
CA SER A 110 7.33 -9.19 4.27
C SER A 110 7.67 -8.17 5.34
N LEU A 111 6.80 -8.01 6.34
CA LEU A 111 7.02 -7.12 7.47
C LEU A 111 8.05 -7.65 8.48
N GLY A 112 8.39 -8.95 8.43
CA GLY A 112 9.19 -9.58 9.49
C GLY A 112 8.47 -9.64 10.84
N LEU A 113 7.14 -9.60 10.83
CA LEU A 113 6.29 -9.60 12.02
C LEU A 113 5.62 -10.95 12.26
N PRO A 114 5.11 -11.22 13.47
CA PRO A 114 4.36 -12.44 13.75
C PRO A 114 3.14 -12.59 12.85
N ASN A 115 2.97 -13.76 12.23
CA ASN A 115 1.74 -14.13 11.55
C ASN A 115 0.69 -14.59 12.58
N ARG A 116 -0.34 -13.76 12.80
CA ARG A 116 -1.47 -14.06 13.69
C ARG A 116 -2.57 -14.87 12.98
N GLY A 117 -2.43 -15.04 11.66
CA GLY A 117 -3.23 -15.93 10.82
C GLY A 117 -4.58 -15.40 10.40
N ALA A 118 -5.31 -16.25 9.67
CA ALA A 118 -6.70 -16.01 9.32
C ALA A 118 -7.60 -16.18 10.54
N LYS A 119 -8.57 -15.29 10.69
CA LYS A 119 -9.55 -15.30 11.77
C LYS A 119 -10.95 -15.15 11.20
N SER A 120 -11.90 -15.88 11.78
CA SER A 120 -13.29 -15.78 11.36
C SER A 120 -14.14 -15.01 12.36
N THR A 121 -15.06 -14.20 11.84
CA THR A 121 -16.01 -13.44 12.66
C THR A 121 -17.29 -13.15 11.91
N THR A 122 -18.38 -12.98 12.67
CA THR A 122 -19.67 -12.44 12.20
C THR A 122 -19.89 -11.01 12.70
N GLY A 123 -18.91 -10.43 13.42
CA GLY A 123 -19.05 -9.15 14.10
C GLY A 123 -18.58 -7.94 13.31
N LEU A 124 -17.83 -8.14 12.20
CA LEU A 124 -17.35 -7.04 11.37
C LEU A 124 -18.37 -6.71 10.27
N TYR A 125 -18.78 -5.44 10.23
CA TYR A 125 -19.87 -5.00 9.36
C TYR A 125 -19.59 -5.30 7.89
N VAL A 126 -18.44 -4.87 7.38
CA VAL A 126 -18.09 -5.02 5.95
C VAL A 126 -17.97 -6.48 5.50
N ILE A 127 -17.54 -7.38 6.38
CA ILE A 127 -17.48 -8.83 6.10
C ILE A 127 -18.90 -9.44 6.03
N ASN A 128 -19.84 -8.88 6.79
CA ASN A 128 -21.21 -9.40 6.92
C ASN A 128 -22.18 -8.85 5.89
N HIS A 129 -21.90 -7.67 5.29
CA HIS A 129 -22.85 -6.94 4.45
C HIS A 129 -22.37 -6.79 3.01
N THR A 130 -21.28 -7.44 2.62
CA THR A 130 -20.86 -7.59 1.23
C THR A 130 -21.41 -8.88 0.64
N ASP A 131 -21.85 -8.83 -0.61
CA ASP A 131 -22.49 -9.96 -1.31
C ASP A 131 -21.46 -10.98 -1.84
N MET A 132 -20.22 -10.56 -2.00
CA MET A 132 -19.09 -11.40 -2.42
C MET A 132 -18.27 -11.86 -1.22
N PRO A 133 -17.37 -12.87 -1.40
CA PRO A 133 -16.35 -13.19 -0.40
C PRO A 133 -15.57 -11.93 0.00
N ALA A 134 -15.31 -11.78 1.31
CA ALA A 134 -14.68 -10.59 1.86
C ALA A 134 -13.57 -10.93 2.85
N ILE A 135 -12.49 -10.17 2.81
CA ILE A 135 -11.43 -10.18 3.82
C ILE A 135 -11.22 -8.77 4.38
N LEU A 136 -10.85 -8.70 5.66
CA LEU A 136 -10.37 -7.49 6.30
C LEU A 136 -8.95 -7.73 6.81
N ILE A 137 -8.03 -6.94 6.30
CA ILE A 137 -6.60 -7.04 6.60
C ILE A 137 -6.29 -6.10 7.76
N GLU A 138 -5.77 -6.64 8.86
CA GLU A 138 -5.12 -5.90 9.95
C GLU A 138 -3.62 -6.00 9.73
N VAL A 139 -3.04 -4.98 9.09
CA VAL A 139 -1.66 -5.03 8.58
C VAL A 139 -0.66 -5.19 9.72
N CYS A 140 -0.70 -4.30 10.70
CA CYS A 140 0.13 -4.33 11.90
C CYS A 140 -0.47 -3.41 12.98
N PHE A 141 0.14 -3.32 14.15
CA PHE A 141 -0.39 -2.50 15.24
C PHE A 141 0.16 -1.07 15.20
N VAL A 142 -0.75 -0.07 15.10
CA VAL A 142 -0.36 1.36 15.06
C VAL A 142 0.25 1.86 16.36
N ASP A 143 -0.10 1.24 17.49
CA ASP A 143 0.31 1.60 18.84
C ASP A 143 1.52 0.79 19.37
N THR A 144 2.15 -0.02 18.51
CA THR A 144 3.34 -0.81 18.83
C THR A 144 4.53 -0.32 18.01
N GLU A 145 5.57 0.19 18.69
CA GLU A 145 6.74 0.82 18.07
C GLU A 145 7.44 -0.10 17.05
N ALA A 146 7.60 -1.39 17.39
CA ALA A 146 8.25 -2.35 16.51
C ALA A 146 7.46 -2.61 15.23
N ASP A 147 6.12 -2.67 15.31
CA ASP A 147 5.23 -2.86 14.17
C ASP A 147 5.27 -1.62 13.27
N ALA A 148 5.18 -0.42 13.85
CA ALA A 148 5.27 0.83 13.12
C ALA A 148 6.63 0.98 12.40
N ALA A 149 7.72 0.63 13.07
CA ALA A 149 9.06 0.65 12.47
C ALA A 149 9.18 -0.35 11.31
N ALA A 150 8.62 -1.56 11.46
CA ALA A 150 8.59 -2.56 10.40
C ALA A 150 7.79 -2.06 9.18
N TRP A 151 6.59 -1.49 9.40
CA TRP A 151 5.79 -0.89 8.32
C TRP A 151 6.54 0.19 7.56
N LEU A 152 7.16 1.15 8.27
CA LEU A 152 7.88 2.28 7.66
C LEU A 152 9.17 1.85 6.95
N ALA A 153 9.80 0.75 7.38
CA ALA A 153 11.04 0.26 6.80
C ALA A 153 10.83 -0.69 5.62
N THR A 154 9.65 -1.29 5.50
CA THR A 154 9.38 -2.28 4.43
C THR A 154 9.08 -1.56 3.11
N PRO A 155 9.77 -1.89 2.01
CA PRO A 155 9.51 -1.29 0.70
C PRO A 155 8.06 -1.53 0.25
N TRP A 156 7.46 -0.55 -0.42
CA TRP A 156 6.10 -0.65 -0.93
C TRP A 156 5.89 -1.86 -1.83
N ASN A 157 6.86 -2.19 -2.70
CA ASN A 157 6.79 -3.35 -3.58
C ASN A 157 6.68 -4.66 -2.82
N ASP A 158 7.35 -4.79 -1.66
CA ASP A 158 7.27 -5.98 -0.83
C ASP A 158 5.89 -6.10 -0.18
N LEU A 159 5.34 -4.98 0.29
CA LEU A 159 4.01 -4.93 0.91
C LEU A 159 2.89 -5.26 -0.09
N VAL A 160 2.86 -4.57 -1.24
CA VAL A 160 1.82 -4.83 -2.25
C VAL A 160 1.99 -6.21 -2.88
N GLY A 161 3.24 -6.62 -3.13
CA GLY A 161 3.55 -7.95 -3.65
C GLY A 161 3.10 -9.07 -2.73
N ALA A 162 3.18 -8.88 -1.42
CA ALA A 162 2.67 -9.84 -0.44
C ALA A 162 1.15 -10.03 -0.58
N VAL A 163 0.39 -8.95 -0.74
CA VAL A 163 -1.06 -9.05 -0.94
C VAL A 163 -1.37 -9.72 -2.27
N VAL A 164 -0.72 -9.30 -3.37
CA VAL A 164 -0.92 -9.90 -4.69
C VAL A 164 -0.62 -11.40 -4.68
N ARG A 165 0.51 -11.84 -4.11
CA ARG A 165 0.84 -13.28 -3.98
C ARG A 165 -0.17 -14.02 -3.09
N GLY A 166 -0.60 -13.42 -2.01
CA GLY A 166 -1.63 -13.99 -1.12
C GLY A 166 -2.99 -14.16 -1.81
N LEU A 167 -3.28 -13.36 -2.83
CA LEU A 167 -4.46 -13.49 -3.68
C LEU A 167 -4.25 -14.42 -4.88
N GLY A 168 -3.07 -15.02 -5.02
CA GLY A 168 -2.73 -15.95 -6.10
C GLY A 168 -2.23 -15.28 -7.38
N GLY A 169 -1.88 -13.99 -7.32
CA GLY A 169 -1.21 -13.29 -8.41
C GLY A 169 0.28 -13.59 -8.47
N ASP A 170 0.89 -13.25 -9.59
CA ASP A 170 2.35 -13.34 -9.79
C ASP A 170 2.96 -11.94 -9.66
N TYR A 171 3.69 -11.71 -8.57
CA TYR A 171 4.34 -10.44 -8.29
C TYR A 171 5.82 -10.67 -7.94
N GLY A 172 6.70 -9.98 -8.64
CA GLY A 172 8.14 -10.01 -8.34
C GLY A 172 9.04 -10.71 -9.34
N ASN A 173 8.54 -11.03 -10.56
CA ASN A 173 9.35 -11.67 -11.62
C ASN A 173 9.54 -10.80 -12.88
N LYS A 174 9.23 -9.52 -12.86
CA LYS A 174 9.41 -8.65 -14.03
C LYS A 174 10.60 -7.70 -13.83
N GLU A 175 11.41 -7.53 -14.86
CA GLU A 175 12.50 -6.52 -14.91
C GLU A 175 11.98 -5.09 -14.63
N GLU A 176 10.69 -4.84 -14.80
CA GLU A 176 10.01 -3.58 -14.45
C GLU A 176 10.01 -3.29 -12.94
N ASP A 177 10.03 -4.31 -12.06
CA ASP A 177 10.06 -4.11 -10.60
C ASP A 177 11.36 -3.43 -10.13
N MET A 178 12.48 -3.70 -10.81
CA MET A 178 13.77 -3.05 -10.48
C MET A 178 13.77 -1.55 -10.82
N LEU A 179 13.04 -1.16 -11.87
CA LEU A 179 12.88 0.25 -12.26
C LEU A 179 12.00 0.99 -11.25
N THR A 180 10.93 0.36 -10.76
CA THR A 180 10.00 0.95 -9.78
C THR A 180 10.68 1.12 -8.42
N GLU A 181 11.43 0.12 -7.93
CA GLU A 181 12.23 0.23 -6.70
C GLU A 181 13.28 1.35 -6.79
N HIS A 182 13.89 1.52 -7.97
CA HIS A 182 14.84 2.61 -8.19
C HIS A 182 14.14 3.97 -8.20
N GLN A 183 12.94 4.06 -8.79
CA GLN A 183 12.11 5.26 -8.79
C GLN A 183 11.63 5.64 -7.38
N ASP A 184 11.20 4.67 -6.58
CA ASP A 184 10.78 4.88 -5.20
C ASP A 184 11.94 5.35 -4.31
N LYS A 185 13.13 4.78 -4.46
CA LYS A 185 14.35 5.26 -3.79
C LYS A 185 14.74 6.67 -4.24
N LEU A 186 14.57 6.97 -5.53
CA LEU A 186 14.84 8.31 -6.06
C LEU A 186 13.83 9.33 -5.53
N LEU A 187 12.53 8.98 -5.48
CA LEU A 187 11.47 9.80 -4.91
C LEU A 187 11.67 10.02 -3.41
N ALA A 188 12.03 8.98 -2.65
CA ALA A 188 12.36 9.11 -1.23
C ALA A 188 13.56 10.03 -1.02
N THR A 189 14.61 9.89 -1.83
CA THR A 189 15.79 10.77 -1.78
C THR A 189 15.44 12.23 -2.16
N ILE A 190 14.57 12.42 -3.17
CA ILE A 190 14.06 13.73 -3.54
C ILE A 190 13.22 14.31 -2.40
N TYR A 191 12.36 13.51 -1.79
CA TYR A 191 11.53 13.94 -0.67
C TYR A 191 12.40 14.36 0.54
N GLU A 192 13.42 13.58 0.90
CA GLU A 192 14.38 13.92 1.95
C GLU A 192 15.15 15.20 1.61
N GLN A 193 15.56 15.39 0.36
CA GLN A 193 16.23 16.60 -0.10
C GLN A 193 15.29 17.80 -0.16
N VAL A 194 14.00 17.56 -0.49
CA VAL A 194 12.96 18.60 -0.60
C VAL A 194 12.47 19.06 0.76
N THR A 195 12.27 18.14 1.70
CA THR A 195 11.73 18.49 3.01
C THR A 195 12.78 18.86 4.06
N GLY A 196 14.07 18.67 3.72
CA GLY A 196 15.22 18.92 4.63
C GLY A 196 15.00 18.19 5.95
N THR A 197 15.59 17.04 6.13
CA THR A 197 15.55 16.22 7.36
C THR A 197 14.25 16.40 8.16
N TYR A 198 13.33 15.50 7.97
CA TYR A 198 12.10 15.43 8.77
C TYR A 198 12.49 15.37 10.26
N ASP A 199 12.39 16.51 10.93
CA ASP A 199 12.43 16.60 12.38
C ASP A 199 10.97 16.58 12.88
N PRO A 200 10.48 15.46 13.41
CA PRO A 200 9.11 15.33 13.88
C PRO A 200 8.80 16.29 15.05
N THR A 201 9.81 16.96 15.64
CA THR A 201 9.67 17.88 16.75
C THR A 201 9.52 19.35 16.33
N ASN A 202 9.79 19.69 15.06
CA ASN A 202 9.77 21.06 14.59
C ASN A 202 8.53 21.38 13.74
N ARG A 203 7.38 21.46 14.39
CA ARG A 203 6.11 21.94 13.80
C ARG A 203 6.08 23.46 13.76
N GLY A 204 6.81 24.12 12.86
CA GLY A 204 6.69 25.57 12.83
C GLY A 204 7.59 26.33 11.87
N VAL A 205 7.72 25.90 10.63
CA VAL A 205 8.24 26.79 9.57
C VAL A 205 7.14 26.90 8.51
N GLU A 206 6.38 27.97 8.53
CA GLU A 206 5.56 28.40 7.41
C GLU A 206 6.50 28.86 6.30
N LEU A 207 6.76 27.97 5.33
CA LEU A 207 7.38 28.36 4.07
C LEU A 207 6.30 28.95 3.17
N ASN A 208 6.54 30.13 2.59
CA ASN A 208 5.58 30.71 1.66
C ASN A 208 5.55 29.89 0.35
N ASP A 209 4.37 29.74 -0.23
CA ASP A 209 4.11 28.91 -1.42
C ASP A 209 5.01 29.22 -2.62
N HIS A 210 5.48 30.47 -2.73
CA HIS A 210 6.25 30.94 -3.89
C HIS A 210 7.71 30.43 -3.88
N ASP A 211 8.33 30.33 -2.72
CA ASP A 211 9.71 29.84 -2.58
C ASP A 211 9.74 28.30 -2.67
N HIS A 212 8.71 27.62 -2.21
CA HIS A 212 8.50 26.18 -2.41
C HIS A 212 8.41 25.83 -3.90
N ILE A 213 7.60 26.55 -4.68
CA ILE A 213 7.41 26.30 -6.11
C ILE A 213 8.72 26.52 -6.88
N LYS A 214 9.48 27.56 -6.58
CA LYS A 214 10.78 27.81 -7.20
C LYS A 214 11.79 26.72 -6.89
N TRP A 215 11.79 26.23 -5.67
CA TRP A 215 12.73 25.21 -5.23
C TRP A 215 12.38 23.83 -5.80
N ILE A 216 11.09 23.45 -5.85
CA ILE A 216 10.59 22.26 -6.56
C ILE A 216 10.95 22.35 -8.05
N GLY A 217 10.76 23.49 -8.69
CA GLY A 217 11.12 23.70 -10.10
C GLY A 217 12.62 23.47 -10.37
N LYS A 218 13.49 23.92 -9.46
CA LYS A 218 14.92 23.67 -9.55
C LYS A 218 15.29 22.20 -9.34
N ALA A 219 14.72 21.57 -8.32
CA ALA A 219 14.96 20.15 -8.03
C ALA A 219 14.49 19.24 -9.18
N VAL A 220 13.37 19.56 -9.81
CA VAL A 220 12.86 18.86 -11.01
C VAL A 220 13.82 19.03 -12.19
N ALA A 221 14.36 20.24 -12.41
CA ALA A 221 15.31 20.49 -13.49
C ALA A 221 16.66 19.77 -13.28
N ASP A 222 17.19 19.79 -12.05
CA ASP A 222 18.43 19.11 -11.70
C ASP A 222 18.29 17.57 -11.82
N ASN A 223 17.12 17.02 -11.49
CA ASN A 223 16.82 15.60 -11.64
C ASN A 223 16.59 15.18 -13.10
N ALA A 224 15.97 16.01 -13.93
CA ALA A 224 15.85 15.76 -15.36
C ALA A 224 17.21 15.60 -16.03
N ALA A 225 18.21 16.43 -15.64
CA ALA A 225 19.58 16.31 -16.12
C ALA A 225 20.27 15.01 -15.64
N ALA A 226 19.97 14.59 -14.40
CA ALA A 226 20.51 13.34 -13.85
C ALA A 226 19.90 12.10 -14.55
N ILE A 227 18.61 12.11 -14.84
CA ILE A 227 17.91 11.06 -15.61
C ILE A 227 18.49 10.95 -17.01
N GLN A 228 18.68 12.06 -17.74
CA GLN A 228 19.31 12.06 -19.06
C GLN A 228 20.75 11.50 -19.03
N ALA A 229 21.50 11.76 -17.95
CA ALA A 229 22.85 11.21 -17.79
C ALA A 229 22.85 9.69 -17.52
N VAL A 230 21.81 9.17 -16.88
CA VAL A 230 21.61 7.73 -16.65
C VAL A 230 21.20 7.04 -17.96
N ASP A 231 20.26 7.62 -18.71
CA ASP A 231 19.83 7.10 -20.02
C ASP A 231 21.02 7.00 -20.99
N ALA A 232 21.86 8.04 -21.06
CA ALA A 232 23.05 8.02 -21.89
C ALA A 232 24.11 6.97 -21.48
N LYS A 233 24.14 6.59 -20.20
CA LYS A 233 24.99 5.48 -19.70
C LYS A 233 24.38 4.13 -20.01
N LEU A 234 23.07 4.02 -19.93
CA LEU A 234 22.33 2.81 -20.25
C LEU A 234 22.47 2.48 -21.74
N ASP A 235 22.30 3.45 -22.63
CA ASP A 235 22.51 3.28 -24.07
C ASP A 235 23.90 2.77 -24.39
N LYS A 236 24.94 3.31 -23.75
CA LYS A 236 26.33 2.85 -23.91
C LYS A 236 26.55 1.41 -23.40
N LEU A 237 25.84 1.01 -22.36
CA LEU A 237 25.87 -0.35 -21.82
C LEU A 237 25.17 -1.34 -22.76
N ILE A 238 24.03 -0.97 -23.31
CA ILE A 238 23.27 -1.77 -24.31
C ILE A 238 24.11 -1.95 -25.58
N GLU A 239 24.74 -0.91 -26.07
CA GLU A 239 25.63 -0.96 -27.24
C GLU A 239 26.84 -1.90 -26.98
N LYS A 240 27.39 -1.86 -25.78
CA LYS A 240 28.47 -2.74 -25.35
C LYS A 240 28.06 -4.21 -25.23
N LEU A 241 26.88 -4.48 -24.71
CA LEU A 241 26.30 -5.83 -24.62
C LEU A 241 25.93 -6.38 -26.01
N GLY A 242 25.38 -5.55 -26.88
CA GLY A 242 25.09 -5.90 -28.27
C GLY A 242 26.37 -6.27 -29.06
N SER A 243 27.50 -5.65 -28.77
CA SER A 243 28.78 -5.95 -29.39
C SER A 243 29.41 -7.28 -28.88
N TYR A 244 29.07 -7.73 -27.69
CA TYR A 244 29.49 -9.04 -27.15
C TYR A 244 28.72 -10.21 -27.77
N SER A 245 27.44 -10.03 -28.11
CA SER A 245 26.62 -11.06 -28.73
C SER A 245 26.91 -11.28 -30.24
N ALA A 246 27.57 -10.33 -30.89
CA ALA A 246 27.94 -10.42 -32.30
C ALA A 246 29.32 -11.11 -32.55
N ASN A 247 30.06 -11.44 -31.50
CA ASN A 247 31.39 -12.04 -31.55
C ASN A 247 31.44 -13.50 -30.99
N CYS A 248 30.27 -14.11 -30.74
CA CYS A 248 30.07 -15.53 -30.50
C CYS A 248 29.25 -16.13 -31.65
#